data_d23dd86464e61f1a454c3a059004f82f
#
_entry.id   d23dd86464e61f1a454c3a059004f82f
#
_cell.length_a   1.000
_cell.length_b   1.000
_cell.length_c   1.000
_cell.angle_alpha   90.00
_cell.angle_beta   90.00
_cell.angle_gamma   90.00
#
_symmetry.space_group_name_H-M   'P 1'
#
loop_
_entity.id
_entity.type
_entity.pdbx_description
1 polymer ?
#
loop_
_entity_poly.entity_id
_entity_poly.type
_entity_poly.pdbx_seq_one_letter_code
_entity_poly.pdbx_strand_id
1 'polypeptide(L)'
;MTTLGPYSVEFQVDWKERKYITDALNELAGAVNGLATKTEMLTTGTSWTVPSGVTGVTAYLVGGGGGGGSGDAANGGGGGGAGATIGPLVGVVSGTVAYTIGAAGNAGGTGGSTTITLGGVTYTAAGGSPGAGAGGSGGAGGAGGTVGAATGGTGGAAASAGGNATTAYEAVGGGGGGGGGTGAAGGAGGSAGPLAGGTAGARGGGGGSSPYGIGGTGGAAATAGSAGTGKGAGGGGGGAGTSVGGVGAPGAIWLLYTATS
;
A
#
# COMPACT_ATOMS: atom_id res chain seq x y z
N MET A 1 69.60 -1.91 -6.66
CA MET A 1 68.16 -1.89 -6.30
C MET A 1 67.90 -0.55 -5.63
N THR A 2 67.37 0.44 -6.35
CA THR A 2 67.20 1.81 -5.87
C THR A 2 65.74 1.91 -5.38
N THR A 3 65.59 2.01 -4.04
CA THR A 3 64.29 2.25 -3.42
C THR A 3 63.87 3.70 -3.68
N LEU A 4 62.81 3.87 -4.44
CA LEU A 4 62.15 5.18 -4.55
C LEU A 4 61.43 5.45 -3.23
N GLY A 5 61.87 6.51 -2.54
CA GLY A 5 61.23 6.98 -1.32
C GLY A 5 59.79 7.52 -1.60
N PRO A 6 58.96 7.63 -0.57
CA PRO A 6 57.61 8.11 -0.72
C PRO A 6 57.60 9.57 -1.21
N TYR A 7 57.04 9.81 -2.38
CA TYR A 7 56.75 11.18 -2.85
C TYR A 7 55.65 11.75 -1.97
N SER A 8 55.99 12.65 -1.05
CA SER A 8 54.98 13.51 -0.44
C SER A 8 54.73 14.68 -1.39
N VAL A 9 53.62 14.69 -2.05
CA VAL A 9 53.13 15.86 -2.76
C VAL A 9 52.51 16.79 -1.72
N GLU A 10 53.30 17.77 -1.24
CA GLU A 10 52.74 18.86 -0.45
C GLU A 10 51.96 19.80 -1.39
N PHE A 11 50.67 19.74 -1.36
CA PHE A 11 49.84 20.76 -1.94
C PHE A 11 49.89 22.02 -1.06
N GLN A 12 50.75 22.96 -1.43
CA GLN A 12 50.74 24.30 -0.86
C GLN A 12 49.57 25.09 -1.47
N VAL A 13 48.39 24.95 -0.85
CA VAL A 13 47.23 25.78 -1.19
C VAL A 13 47.44 27.15 -0.54
N ASP A 14 47.46 28.22 -1.34
CA ASP A 14 47.59 29.60 -0.86
C ASP A 14 46.45 29.88 0.18
N TRP A 15 46.74 30.72 1.17
CA TRP A 15 45.76 31.05 2.24
C TRP A 15 44.45 31.64 1.69
N LYS A 16 44.51 32.32 0.55
CA LYS A 16 43.32 32.85 -0.17
C LYS A 16 42.46 31.71 -0.72
N GLU A 17 43.10 30.71 -1.38
CA GLU A 17 42.40 29.53 -1.90
C GLU A 17 41.82 28.69 -0.76
N ARG A 18 42.54 28.54 0.36
CA ARG A 18 42.00 27.88 1.57
C ARG A 18 40.79 28.60 2.11
N LYS A 19 40.80 29.93 2.11
CA LYS A 19 39.64 30.72 2.54
C LYS A 19 38.43 30.49 1.62
N TYR A 20 38.60 30.54 0.31
CA TYR A 20 37.50 30.28 -0.65
C TYR A 20 36.92 28.86 -0.48
N ILE A 21 37.79 27.84 -0.34
CA ILE A 21 37.35 26.46 -0.13
C ILE A 21 36.59 26.34 1.21
N THR A 22 37.11 26.97 2.26
CA THR A 22 36.44 26.93 3.58
C THR A 22 35.10 27.64 3.56
N ASP A 23 35.03 28.82 2.94
CA ASP A 23 33.77 29.57 2.82
C ASP A 23 32.73 28.80 2.02
N ALA A 24 33.14 28.21 0.86
CA ALA A 24 32.26 27.37 0.04
C ALA A 24 31.79 26.09 0.75
N LEU A 25 32.68 25.45 1.54
CA LEU A 25 32.31 24.29 2.34
C LEU A 25 31.36 24.64 3.49
N ASN A 26 31.54 25.81 4.12
CA ASN A 26 30.64 26.30 5.16
C ASN A 26 29.28 26.70 4.59
N GLU A 27 29.24 27.30 3.41
CA GLU A 27 28.01 27.63 2.70
C GLU A 27 27.25 26.36 2.28
N LEU A 28 27.99 25.36 1.72
CA LEU A 28 27.43 24.06 1.38
C LEU A 28 26.93 23.31 2.61
N ALA A 29 27.71 23.30 3.71
CA ALA A 29 27.30 22.69 4.98
C ALA A 29 26.06 23.37 5.56
N GLY A 30 25.99 24.70 5.48
CA GLY A 30 24.79 25.46 5.87
C GLY A 30 23.57 25.09 5.03
N ALA A 31 23.74 24.99 3.72
CA ALA A 31 22.69 24.61 2.80
C ALA A 31 22.21 23.16 3.03
N VAL A 32 23.14 22.22 3.28
CA VAL A 32 22.82 20.80 3.54
C VAL A 32 22.19 20.61 4.92
N ASN A 33 22.69 21.28 5.95
CA ASN A 33 22.15 21.19 7.32
C ASN A 33 20.77 21.82 7.47
N GLY A 34 20.40 22.76 6.56
CA GLY A 34 19.04 23.31 6.49
C GLY A 34 18.02 22.42 5.80
N LEU A 35 18.46 21.32 5.13
CA LEU A 35 17.58 20.40 4.40
C LEU A 35 17.23 19.19 5.27
N ALA A 36 15.99 19.11 5.72
CA ALA A 36 15.47 17.94 6.41
C ALA A 36 14.56 17.12 5.49
N THR A 37 14.79 15.80 5.43
CA THR A 37 13.82 14.89 4.81
C THR A 37 12.60 14.79 5.71
N LYS A 38 11.44 15.14 5.20
CA LYS A 38 10.15 15.04 5.88
C LYS A 38 9.31 13.93 5.24
N THR A 39 8.55 13.26 6.10
CA THR A 39 7.54 12.29 5.68
C THR A 39 6.19 12.76 6.17
N GLU A 40 5.21 12.79 5.29
CA GLU A 40 3.83 13.14 5.62
C GLU A 40 2.89 12.05 5.11
N MET A 41 1.91 11.65 5.94
CA MET A 41 0.91 10.65 5.55
C MET A 41 -0.46 11.32 5.41
N LEU A 42 -1.00 11.26 4.19
CA LEU A 42 -2.33 11.77 3.87
C LEU A 42 -3.35 10.62 3.98
N THR A 43 -4.35 10.77 4.84
CA THR A 43 -5.39 9.77 5.08
C THR A 43 -6.81 10.31 4.87
N THR A 44 -6.93 11.62 4.72
CA THR A 44 -8.19 12.35 4.49
C THR A 44 -7.90 13.61 3.68
N GLY A 45 -8.93 14.26 3.16
CA GLY A 45 -8.78 15.48 2.37
C GLY A 45 -8.69 15.22 0.87
N THR A 46 -8.51 16.30 0.11
CA THR A 46 -8.48 16.28 -1.37
C THR A 46 -7.35 17.11 -1.97
N SER A 47 -6.61 17.84 -1.13
CA SER A 47 -5.50 18.69 -1.57
C SER A 47 -4.42 18.80 -0.51
N TRP A 48 -3.16 18.85 -0.95
CA TRP A 48 -1.99 19.07 -0.13
C TRP A 48 -1.31 20.35 -0.56
N THR A 49 -1.13 21.28 0.39
CA THR A 49 -0.40 22.52 0.13
C THR A 49 1.09 22.22 0.20
N VAL A 50 1.79 22.48 -0.90
CA VAL A 50 3.24 22.24 -0.99
C VAL A 50 3.95 23.25 -0.07
N PRO A 51 4.80 22.78 0.87
CA PRO A 51 5.56 23.68 1.72
C PRO A 51 6.52 24.56 0.92
N SER A 52 6.79 25.77 1.44
CA SER A 52 7.70 26.69 0.78
C SER A 52 9.09 26.07 0.55
N GLY A 53 9.65 26.27 -0.63
CA GLY A 53 10.96 25.72 -1.02
C GLY A 53 10.92 24.25 -1.50
N VAL A 54 9.82 23.54 -1.35
CA VAL A 54 9.66 22.19 -1.89
C VAL A 54 9.31 22.24 -3.37
N THR A 55 10.12 21.61 -4.21
CA THR A 55 9.92 21.56 -5.67
C THR A 55 9.72 20.14 -6.19
N GLY A 56 10.01 19.14 -5.37
CA GLY A 56 9.88 17.73 -5.72
C GLY A 56 9.43 16.88 -4.55
N VAL A 57 8.71 15.82 -4.84
CA VAL A 57 8.21 14.86 -3.86
C VAL A 57 8.31 13.44 -4.40
N THR A 58 8.56 12.50 -3.49
CA THR A 58 8.37 11.07 -3.76
C THR A 58 7.10 10.61 -3.05
N ALA A 59 6.16 10.04 -3.80
CA ALA A 59 4.88 9.58 -3.26
C ALA A 59 4.74 8.05 -3.35
N TYR A 60 4.06 7.47 -2.36
CA TYR A 60 3.58 6.08 -2.34
C TYR A 60 2.09 6.10 -2.07
N LEU A 61 1.31 5.43 -2.88
CA LEU A 61 -0.14 5.38 -2.80
C LEU A 61 -0.61 3.97 -2.46
N VAL A 62 -1.69 3.87 -1.67
CA VAL A 62 -2.39 2.62 -1.39
C VAL A 62 -3.88 2.85 -1.62
N GLY A 63 -4.51 2.04 -2.47
CA GLY A 63 -5.96 2.01 -2.66
C GLY A 63 -6.69 1.42 -1.45
N GLY A 64 -7.96 1.68 -1.31
CA GLY A 64 -8.79 1.05 -0.29
C GLY A 64 -8.97 -0.45 -0.54
N GLY A 65 -9.02 -1.27 0.50
CA GLY A 65 -9.32 -2.70 0.42
C GLY A 65 -10.81 -2.96 0.20
N GLY A 66 -11.14 -4.03 -0.51
CA GLY A 66 -12.51 -4.52 -0.67
C GLY A 66 -13.05 -5.15 0.60
N GLY A 67 -14.36 -5.09 0.79
CA GLY A 67 -15.04 -5.77 1.88
C GLY A 67 -15.25 -7.26 1.59
N GLY A 68 -15.31 -8.08 2.63
CA GLY A 68 -15.64 -9.50 2.53
C GLY A 68 -17.13 -9.72 2.20
N GLY A 69 -17.42 -10.82 1.53
CA GLY A 69 -18.79 -11.24 1.22
C GLY A 69 -19.51 -11.81 2.44
N SER A 70 -20.84 -11.78 2.42
CA SER A 70 -21.68 -12.37 3.47
C SER A 70 -21.85 -13.87 3.26
N GLY A 71 -22.00 -14.61 4.36
CA GLY A 71 -22.38 -16.02 4.34
C GLY A 71 -23.89 -16.20 4.29
N ASP A 72 -24.34 -17.43 4.00
CA ASP A 72 -25.73 -17.90 4.17
C ASP A 72 -25.85 -19.00 5.24
N ALA A 73 -26.99 -19.60 5.36
CA ALA A 73 -27.25 -20.65 6.35
C ALA A 73 -26.25 -21.80 6.31
N ALA A 74 -25.67 -22.13 5.14
CA ALA A 74 -24.82 -23.28 4.92
C ALA A 74 -23.37 -22.94 4.59
N ASN A 75 -23.12 -21.79 3.97
CA ASN A 75 -21.86 -21.46 3.34
C ASN A 75 -21.32 -20.12 3.83
N GLY A 76 -20.01 -19.99 3.93
CA GLY A 76 -19.33 -18.74 4.22
C GLY A 76 -19.11 -17.88 2.99
N GLY A 77 -18.97 -16.58 3.16
CA GLY A 77 -18.58 -15.62 2.12
C GLY A 77 -17.07 -15.60 1.88
N GLY A 78 -16.66 -15.15 0.70
CA GLY A 78 -15.27 -14.93 0.34
C GLY A 78 -14.70 -13.68 1.01
N GLY A 79 -13.40 -13.64 1.27
CA GLY A 79 -12.69 -12.46 1.73
C GLY A 79 -12.52 -11.41 0.63
N GLY A 80 -12.47 -10.14 0.97
CA GLY A 80 -12.18 -9.06 0.04
C GLY A 80 -10.69 -9.01 -0.35
N GLY A 81 -10.40 -8.56 -1.56
CA GLY A 81 -9.06 -8.29 -2.03
C GLY A 81 -8.49 -7.00 -1.44
N ALA A 82 -7.18 -6.90 -1.31
CA ALA A 82 -6.52 -5.66 -0.91
C ALA A 82 -6.47 -4.64 -2.06
N GLY A 83 -6.37 -3.36 -1.72
CA GLY A 83 -6.08 -2.31 -2.70
C GLY A 83 -4.65 -2.39 -3.24
N ALA A 84 -4.47 -1.88 -4.43
CA ALA A 84 -3.15 -1.72 -5.02
C ALA A 84 -2.30 -0.73 -4.23
N THR A 85 -1.00 -0.95 -4.28
CA THR A 85 0.00 0.02 -3.79
C THR A 85 0.84 0.42 -4.99
N ILE A 86 1.19 1.66 -5.18
CA ILE A 86 2.09 2.13 -6.23
C ILE A 86 3.11 3.10 -5.66
N GLY A 87 4.32 3.10 -6.21
CA GLY A 87 5.46 3.95 -5.83
C GLY A 87 6.78 3.21 -5.86
N PRO A 88 7.93 3.91 -5.81
CA PRO A 88 8.04 5.37 -5.65
C PRO A 88 7.61 6.16 -6.90
N LEU A 89 6.80 7.19 -6.72
CA LEU A 89 6.40 8.13 -7.75
C LEU A 89 7.12 9.46 -7.51
N VAL A 90 8.04 9.80 -8.39
CA VAL A 90 8.79 11.06 -8.27
C VAL A 90 8.14 12.11 -9.16
N GLY A 91 7.84 13.26 -8.61
CA GLY A 91 7.22 14.33 -9.38
C GLY A 91 7.57 15.72 -8.90
N VAL A 92 7.50 16.67 -9.84
CA VAL A 92 7.62 18.10 -9.55
C VAL A 92 6.31 18.58 -8.95
N VAL A 93 6.42 19.42 -7.92
CA VAL A 93 5.26 19.96 -7.21
C VAL A 93 5.39 21.47 -7.03
N SER A 94 4.26 22.17 -7.02
CA SER A 94 4.17 23.60 -6.68
C SER A 94 2.75 23.93 -6.25
N GLY A 95 2.61 24.90 -5.36
CA GLY A 95 1.31 25.40 -4.92
C GLY A 95 0.48 24.35 -4.21
N THR A 96 -0.50 23.75 -4.89
CA THR A 96 -1.40 22.76 -4.34
C THR A 96 -1.43 21.49 -5.20
N VAL A 97 -1.26 20.35 -4.58
CA VAL A 97 -1.35 19.01 -5.20
C VAL A 97 -2.71 18.41 -4.89
N ALA A 98 -3.46 18.08 -5.94
CA ALA A 98 -4.75 17.39 -5.79
C ALA A 98 -4.55 15.89 -5.56
N TYR A 99 -5.35 15.30 -4.67
CA TYR A 99 -5.37 13.87 -4.41
C TYR A 99 -6.75 13.39 -3.95
N THR A 100 -6.95 12.09 -3.97
CA THR A 100 -8.08 11.42 -3.32
C THR A 100 -7.59 10.24 -2.52
N ILE A 101 -8.24 9.93 -1.42
CA ILE A 101 -7.96 8.75 -0.60
C ILE A 101 -9.06 7.73 -0.84
N GLY A 102 -8.69 6.54 -1.24
CA GLY A 102 -9.62 5.43 -1.48
C GLY A 102 -10.35 5.03 -0.20
N ALA A 103 -11.66 5.05 -0.22
CA ALA A 103 -12.46 4.58 0.89
C ALA A 103 -12.31 3.06 1.08
N ALA A 104 -12.48 2.59 2.31
CA ALA A 104 -12.65 1.17 2.59
C ALA A 104 -13.92 0.63 1.91
N GLY A 105 -13.87 -0.57 1.35
CA GLY A 105 -15.07 -1.29 0.90
C GLY A 105 -15.90 -1.75 2.10
N ASN A 106 -17.20 -1.43 2.12
CA ASN A 106 -18.12 -2.04 3.07
C ASN A 106 -18.25 -3.55 2.80
N ALA A 107 -18.89 -4.30 3.68
CA ALA A 107 -19.17 -5.72 3.44
C ALA A 107 -19.79 -5.93 2.05
N GLY A 108 -19.18 -6.76 1.22
CA GLY A 108 -19.57 -6.99 -0.17
C GLY A 108 -19.31 -5.79 -1.11
N GLY A 109 -18.62 -4.74 -0.66
CA GLY A 109 -18.31 -3.55 -1.46
C GLY A 109 -16.87 -3.47 -1.94
N THR A 110 -16.67 -2.80 -3.06
CA THR A 110 -15.34 -2.52 -3.63
C THR A 110 -14.65 -1.42 -2.84
N GLY A 111 -13.35 -1.53 -2.63
CA GLY A 111 -12.52 -0.45 -2.12
C GLY A 111 -12.39 0.70 -3.13
N GLY A 112 -12.24 1.92 -2.64
CA GLY A 112 -12.03 3.10 -3.47
C GLY A 112 -10.59 3.21 -3.99
N SER A 113 -10.40 3.87 -5.13
CA SER A 113 -9.08 4.19 -5.65
C SER A 113 -8.46 5.40 -4.92
N THR A 114 -7.15 5.34 -4.67
CA THR A 114 -6.36 6.48 -4.19
C THR A 114 -5.64 7.10 -5.38
N THR A 115 -5.71 8.43 -5.51
CA THR A 115 -5.06 9.15 -6.61
C THR A 115 -4.22 10.33 -6.11
N ILE A 116 -3.19 10.71 -6.88
CA ILE A 116 -2.43 11.95 -6.72
C ILE A 116 -2.03 12.50 -8.09
N THR A 117 -2.00 13.82 -8.25
CA THR A 117 -1.54 14.46 -9.47
C THR A 117 -0.20 15.15 -9.22
N LEU A 118 0.86 14.64 -9.85
CA LEU A 118 2.23 15.17 -9.77
C LEU A 118 2.69 15.61 -11.15
N GLY A 119 3.16 16.86 -11.29
CA GLY A 119 3.64 17.38 -12.56
C GLY A 119 2.62 17.32 -13.71
N GLY A 120 1.33 17.40 -13.40
CA GLY A 120 0.24 17.28 -14.37
C GLY A 120 -0.16 15.84 -14.73
N VAL A 121 0.52 14.82 -14.17
CA VAL A 121 0.20 13.40 -14.37
C VAL A 121 -0.57 12.87 -13.15
N THR A 122 -1.72 12.26 -13.39
CA THR A 122 -2.51 11.60 -12.33
C THR A 122 -2.11 10.13 -12.23
N TYR A 123 -1.68 9.74 -11.05
CA TYR A 123 -1.37 8.36 -10.67
C TYR A 123 -2.52 7.78 -9.87
N THR A 124 -2.86 6.50 -10.10
CA THR A 124 -4.00 5.84 -9.47
C THR A 124 -3.60 4.47 -8.91
N ALA A 125 -3.79 4.28 -7.62
CA ALA A 125 -3.76 2.99 -6.94
C ALA A 125 -5.20 2.49 -6.83
N ALA A 126 -5.56 1.44 -7.56
CA ALA A 126 -6.93 0.92 -7.60
C ALA A 126 -7.33 0.28 -6.27
N GLY A 127 -8.60 0.32 -5.95
CA GLY A 127 -9.15 -0.41 -4.81
C GLY A 127 -9.23 -1.91 -5.06
N GLY A 128 -9.30 -2.68 -3.97
CA GLY A 128 -9.52 -4.12 -3.98
C GLY A 128 -10.97 -4.47 -4.30
N SER A 129 -11.19 -5.60 -4.95
CA SER A 129 -12.52 -6.14 -5.26
C SER A 129 -13.18 -6.74 -4.02
N PRO A 130 -14.49 -6.75 -3.93
CA PRO A 130 -15.20 -7.40 -2.83
C PRO A 130 -15.05 -8.93 -2.92
N GLY A 131 -15.17 -9.59 -1.78
CA GLY A 131 -15.45 -11.01 -1.73
C GLY A 131 -16.87 -11.32 -2.18
N ALA A 132 -17.05 -12.42 -2.90
CA ALA A 132 -18.36 -12.89 -3.28
C ALA A 132 -19.16 -13.38 -2.06
N GLY A 133 -20.48 -13.38 -2.18
CA GLY A 133 -21.38 -13.96 -1.15
C GLY A 133 -21.17 -15.45 -0.98
N ALA A 134 -22.07 -16.06 -0.24
CA ALA A 134 -22.04 -17.43 0.26
C ALA A 134 -21.55 -18.49 -0.75
N GLY A 135 -20.54 -19.27 -0.36
CA GLY A 135 -19.92 -20.29 -1.20
C GLY A 135 -19.12 -19.75 -2.39
N GLY A 136 -18.99 -18.42 -2.49
CA GLY A 136 -18.35 -17.77 -3.61
C GLY A 136 -16.84 -17.57 -3.44
N SER A 137 -16.23 -17.09 -4.51
CA SER A 137 -14.78 -16.81 -4.55
C SER A 137 -14.41 -15.59 -3.71
N GLY A 138 -13.17 -15.50 -3.31
CA GLY A 138 -12.58 -14.28 -2.76
C GLY A 138 -12.50 -13.19 -3.83
N GLY A 139 -12.49 -11.94 -3.37
CA GLY A 139 -12.25 -10.78 -4.21
C GLY A 139 -10.82 -10.73 -4.72
N ALA A 140 -10.64 -10.35 -5.98
CA ALA A 140 -9.32 -10.11 -6.54
C ALA A 140 -8.66 -8.88 -5.87
N GLY A 141 -7.35 -8.92 -5.70
CA GLY A 141 -6.57 -7.75 -5.33
C GLY A 141 -6.64 -6.67 -6.40
N GLY A 142 -6.56 -5.40 -5.98
CA GLY A 142 -6.53 -4.24 -6.88
C GLY A 142 -5.36 -4.31 -7.84
N ALA A 143 -5.61 -4.03 -9.11
CA ALA A 143 -4.55 -3.91 -10.10
C ALA A 143 -3.73 -2.64 -9.87
N GLY A 144 -2.42 -2.69 -10.09
CA GLY A 144 -1.57 -1.50 -10.15
C GLY A 144 -2.08 -0.55 -11.25
N GLY A 145 -2.09 0.74 -10.95
CA GLY A 145 -2.54 1.78 -11.87
C GLY A 145 -1.56 2.01 -13.04
N THR A 146 -1.57 3.20 -13.62
CA THR A 146 -0.85 3.63 -14.84
C THR A 146 0.67 3.41 -14.82
N VAL A 147 1.28 3.08 -13.68
CA VAL A 147 2.72 2.83 -13.55
C VAL A 147 2.95 1.37 -13.17
N GLY A 148 3.24 0.55 -14.18
CA GLY A 148 3.55 -0.85 -14.04
C GLY A 148 2.36 -1.79 -14.30
N ALA A 149 2.57 -2.82 -15.07
CA ALA A 149 1.60 -3.86 -15.43
C ALA A 149 1.44 -4.92 -14.32
N ALA A 150 1.60 -4.53 -13.06
CA ALA A 150 1.50 -5.47 -11.97
C ALA A 150 0.04 -5.79 -11.68
N THR A 151 -0.32 -7.06 -11.75
CA THR A 151 -1.66 -7.55 -11.44
C THR A 151 -1.75 -7.93 -9.96
N GLY A 152 -2.86 -7.53 -9.34
CA GLY A 152 -3.20 -7.97 -7.99
C GLY A 152 -3.30 -9.49 -7.90
N GLY A 153 -3.15 -10.01 -6.69
CA GLY A 153 -3.37 -11.43 -6.41
C GLY A 153 -4.79 -11.84 -6.79
N THR A 154 -4.95 -13.00 -7.43
CA THR A 154 -6.26 -13.52 -7.80
C THR A 154 -7.07 -13.88 -6.57
N GLY A 155 -8.39 -13.65 -6.62
CA GLY A 155 -9.29 -14.18 -5.59
C GLY A 155 -9.24 -15.73 -5.58
N GLY A 156 -9.25 -16.33 -4.39
CA GLY A 156 -9.36 -17.79 -4.23
C GLY A 156 -10.72 -18.29 -4.70
N ALA A 157 -10.77 -19.43 -5.38
CA ALA A 157 -12.01 -20.15 -5.63
C ALA A 157 -12.65 -20.60 -4.29
N ALA A 158 -13.89 -21.11 -4.33
CA ALA A 158 -14.54 -21.63 -3.12
C ALA A 158 -13.60 -22.59 -2.34
N ALA A 159 -13.45 -22.36 -1.06
CA ALA A 159 -12.55 -23.09 -0.13
C ALA A 159 -11.04 -23.04 -0.49
N SER A 160 -10.63 -22.17 -1.39
CA SER A 160 -9.23 -22.04 -1.80
C SER A 160 -8.59 -20.75 -1.32
N ALA A 161 -7.30 -20.77 -1.10
CA ALA A 161 -6.54 -19.57 -0.74
C ALA A 161 -6.55 -18.54 -1.90
N GLY A 162 -6.49 -17.27 -1.54
CA GLY A 162 -6.23 -16.18 -2.48
C GLY A 162 -4.79 -16.20 -2.99
N GLY A 163 -4.61 -15.72 -4.21
CA GLY A 163 -3.30 -15.56 -4.82
C GLY A 163 -2.48 -14.44 -4.14
N ASN A 164 -1.18 -14.67 -4.04
CA ASN A 164 -0.26 -13.65 -3.55
C ASN A 164 -0.03 -12.57 -4.61
N ALA A 165 0.35 -11.38 -4.18
CA ALA A 165 0.88 -10.37 -5.08
C ALA A 165 2.22 -10.82 -5.69
N THR A 166 2.40 -10.57 -6.98
CA THR A 166 3.51 -11.16 -7.76
C THR A 166 4.82 -10.40 -7.69
N THR A 167 4.85 -9.18 -7.13
CA THR A 167 6.06 -8.35 -7.04
C THR A 167 6.22 -7.72 -5.66
N ALA A 168 7.46 -7.81 -5.12
CA ALA A 168 7.78 -7.39 -3.76
C ALA A 168 7.86 -5.85 -3.56
N TYR A 169 7.95 -5.04 -4.63
CA TYR A 169 8.20 -3.59 -4.54
C TYR A 169 7.31 -2.70 -5.42
N GLU A 170 6.61 -3.30 -6.40
CA GLU A 170 5.64 -2.59 -7.21
C GLU A 170 4.28 -3.27 -6.99
N ALA A 171 3.78 -3.06 -5.97
CA ALA A 171 2.58 -2.66 -5.38
C ALA A 171 1.29 -3.26 -5.89
N VAL A 172 1.05 -4.50 -5.59
CA VAL A 172 -0.27 -5.09 -5.78
C VAL A 172 -0.78 -5.67 -4.48
N GLY A 173 -2.07 -5.55 -4.24
CA GLY A 173 -2.71 -6.18 -3.10
C GLY A 173 -2.88 -7.68 -3.30
N GLY A 174 -2.79 -8.45 -2.22
CA GLY A 174 -3.14 -9.87 -2.20
C GLY A 174 -4.62 -10.09 -2.45
N GLY A 175 -4.99 -11.18 -3.11
CA GLY A 175 -6.39 -11.58 -3.28
C GLY A 175 -6.99 -12.10 -1.98
N GLY A 176 -8.32 -11.98 -1.84
CA GLY A 176 -9.06 -12.62 -0.74
C GLY A 176 -9.18 -14.14 -0.95
N GLY A 177 -9.28 -14.89 0.14
CA GLY A 177 -9.59 -16.33 0.13
C GLY A 177 -11.05 -16.61 -0.17
N GLY A 178 -11.36 -17.72 -0.82
CA GLY A 178 -12.74 -18.15 -1.09
C GLY A 178 -13.49 -18.59 0.16
N GLY A 179 -14.80 -18.42 0.17
CA GLY A 179 -15.70 -18.92 1.20
C GLY A 179 -15.78 -20.45 1.15
N GLY A 180 -15.89 -21.08 2.30
CA GLY A 180 -16.11 -22.53 2.45
C GLY A 180 -17.57 -22.90 2.29
N GLY A 181 -17.84 -24.02 1.63
CA GLY A 181 -19.15 -24.67 1.59
C GLY A 181 -19.42 -25.56 2.80
N THR A 182 -20.49 -26.33 2.73
CA THR A 182 -20.89 -27.29 3.78
C THR A 182 -19.74 -28.28 4.01
N GLY A 183 -19.19 -28.28 5.25
CA GLY A 183 -18.09 -29.16 5.67
C GLY A 183 -16.69 -28.74 5.22
N ALA A 184 -16.53 -27.62 4.50
CA ALA A 184 -15.25 -27.10 4.07
C ALA A 184 -14.92 -25.78 4.75
N ALA A 185 -13.67 -25.61 5.17
CA ALA A 185 -13.14 -24.36 5.69
C ALA A 185 -13.02 -23.33 4.55
N GLY A 186 -13.05 -22.03 4.88
CA GLY A 186 -12.68 -20.99 3.94
C GLY A 186 -11.20 -21.05 3.57
N GLY A 187 -10.81 -20.36 2.51
CA GLY A 187 -9.44 -20.16 2.08
C GLY A 187 -8.79 -18.97 2.80
N ALA A 188 -7.49 -19.02 3.04
CA ALA A 188 -6.73 -17.88 3.56
C ALA A 188 -6.61 -16.78 2.49
N GLY A 189 -6.47 -15.53 2.92
CA GLY A 189 -6.12 -14.42 2.05
C GLY A 189 -4.69 -14.50 1.52
N GLY A 190 -4.47 -13.94 0.35
CA GLY A 190 -3.14 -13.82 -0.27
C GLY A 190 -2.28 -12.76 0.40
N SER A 191 -0.96 -12.96 0.37
CA SER A 191 0.03 -12.06 0.95
C SER A 191 0.43 -10.96 -0.05
N ALA A 192 0.86 -9.81 0.49
CA ALA A 192 1.52 -8.76 -0.24
C ALA A 192 2.71 -8.25 0.58
N GLY A 193 3.92 -8.32 0.00
CA GLY A 193 5.16 -8.00 0.71
C GLY A 193 5.33 -8.90 1.95
N PRO A 194 5.82 -8.35 3.07
CA PRO A 194 6.10 -9.11 4.28
C PRO A 194 4.83 -9.46 5.09
N LEU A 195 3.68 -8.89 4.77
CA LEU A 195 2.45 -9.08 5.52
C LEU A 195 1.64 -10.25 4.95
N ALA A 196 1.26 -11.14 5.82
CA ALA A 196 0.38 -12.26 5.50
C ALA A 196 -1.06 -11.80 5.27
N GLY A 197 -1.78 -12.46 4.39
CA GLY A 197 -3.22 -12.31 4.26
C GLY A 197 -3.94 -12.78 5.54
N GLY A 198 -5.19 -12.41 5.65
CA GLY A 198 -6.05 -12.83 6.75
C GLY A 198 -6.22 -14.35 6.79
N THR A 199 -6.30 -14.92 7.99
CA THR A 199 -6.54 -16.36 8.17
C THR A 199 -7.97 -16.72 7.75
N ALA A 200 -8.14 -17.92 7.24
CA ALA A 200 -9.46 -18.49 7.01
C ALA A 200 -10.20 -18.71 8.33
N GLY A 201 -11.51 -18.47 8.31
CA GLY A 201 -12.42 -18.96 9.35
C GLY A 201 -12.86 -20.39 9.08
N ALA A 202 -13.72 -20.95 9.94
CA ALA A 202 -14.28 -22.28 9.72
C ALA A 202 -15.03 -22.38 8.37
N ARG A 203 -15.57 -21.26 7.88
CA ARG A 203 -16.25 -21.17 6.59
C ARG A 203 -16.01 -19.84 5.85
N GLY A 204 -15.73 -18.73 6.54
CA GLY A 204 -15.42 -17.45 5.92
C GLY A 204 -14.00 -17.40 5.36
N GLY A 205 -13.83 -16.84 4.18
CA GLY A 205 -12.51 -16.61 3.56
C GLY A 205 -11.76 -15.46 4.21
N GLY A 206 -10.42 -15.55 4.32
CA GLY A 206 -9.56 -14.47 4.80
C GLY A 206 -9.43 -13.34 3.77
N GLY A 207 -9.32 -12.10 4.21
CA GLY A 207 -9.05 -10.94 3.35
C GLY A 207 -7.59 -10.89 2.86
N GLY A 208 -7.34 -10.31 1.69
CA GLY A 208 -5.99 -10.09 1.18
C GLY A 208 -5.24 -9.03 1.97
N SER A 209 -3.92 -9.13 2.08
CA SER A 209 -3.08 -8.08 2.66
C SER A 209 -2.59 -7.10 1.60
N SER A 210 -2.30 -5.89 2.05
CA SER A 210 -1.44 -4.92 1.35
C SER A 210 -0.06 -4.85 2.02
N PRO A 211 0.96 -4.22 1.43
CA PRO A 211 2.25 -4.00 2.10
C PRO A 211 2.15 -3.20 3.40
N TYR A 212 1.01 -2.54 3.66
CA TYR A 212 0.78 -1.65 4.80
C TYR A 212 -0.44 -2.05 5.65
N GLY A 213 -0.99 -3.27 5.41
CA GLY A 213 -2.15 -3.71 6.16
C GLY A 213 -2.38 -5.21 6.08
N ILE A 214 -2.85 -5.79 7.17
CA ILE A 214 -3.16 -7.22 7.30
C ILE A 214 -4.63 -7.46 6.96
N GLY A 215 -4.91 -8.44 6.12
CA GLY A 215 -6.25 -8.84 5.76
C GLY A 215 -7.08 -9.30 6.95
N GLY A 216 -8.37 -9.06 6.91
CA GLY A 216 -9.33 -9.49 7.94
C GLY A 216 -9.46 -11.00 8.00
N THR A 217 -9.66 -11.58 9.17
CA THR A 217 -9.91 -13.02 9.35
C THR A 217 -11.32 -13.38 8.89
N GLY A 218 -11.46 -14.53 8.28
CA GLY A 218 -12.78 -15.09 7.94
C GLY A 218 -13.58 -15.48 9.17
N GLY A 219 -14.89 -15.32 9.12
CA GLY A 219 -15.81 -15.67 10.19
C GLY A 219 -15.88 -17.19 10.44
N ALA A 220 -15.99 -17.58 11.70
CA ALA A 220 -16.42 -18.91 12.10
C ALA A 220 -17.94 -19.09 11.82
N ALA A 221 -18.50 -20.26 12.12
CA ALA A 221 -19.95 -20.46 12.01
C ALA A 221 -20.72 -19.38 12.81
N ALA A 222 -21.70 -18.75 12.19
CA ALA A 222 -22.53 -17.69 12.74
C ALA A 222 -21.78 -16.42 13.23
N THR A 223 -20.54 -16.21 12.76
CA THR A 223 -19.79 -15.00 13.11
C THR A 223 -19.42 -14.18 11.88
N ALA A 224 -19.41 -12.86 12.05
CA ALA A 224 -18.97 -11.94 11.01
C ALA A 224 -17.49 -12.15 10.68
N GLY A 225 -17.09 -11.82 9.46
CA GLY A 225 -15.68 -11.64 9.13
C GLY A 225 -15.13 -10.39 9.82
N SER A 226 -13.84 -10.38 10.17
CA SER A 226 -13.21 -9.22 10.74
C SER A 226 -12.78 -8.19 9.67
N ALA A 227 -12.69 -6.95 10.10
CA ALA A 227 -12.18 -5.89 9.23
C ALA A 227 -10.71 -6.11 8.87
N GLY A 228 -10.30 -5.65 7.69
CA GLY A 228 -8.90 -5.44 7.38
C GLY A 228 -8.31 -4.35 8.27
N THR A 229 -7.03 -4.49 8.64
CA THR A 229 -6.31 -3.51 9.47
C THR A 229 -5.21 -2.80 8.68
N GLY A 230 -4.79 -1.64 9.16
CA GLY A 230 -3.75 -0.83 8.50
C GLY A 230 -4.31 -0.08 7.28
N LYS A 231 -3.61 -0.13 6.14
CA LYS A 231 -4.01 0.59 4.92
C LYS A 231 -4.19 -0.39 3.76
N GLY A 232 -5.30 -0.28 3.03
CA GLY A 232 -5.56 -1.03 1.81
C GLY A 232 -5.85 -2.53 1.98
N ALA A 233 -5.91 -3.07 3.18
CA ALA A 233 -6.19 -4.48 3.41
C ALA A 233 -7.66 -4.84 3.17
N GLY A 234 -7.94 -6.02 2.66
CA GLY A 234 -9.29 -6.54 2.45
C GLY A 234 -9.93 -7.07 3.73
N GLY A 235 -11.25 -7.01 3.83
CA GLY A 235 -12.03 -7.59 4.93
C GLY A 235 -12.20 -9.10 4.78
N GLY A 236 -12.33 -9.80 5.89
CA GLY A 236 -12.66 -11.23 5.94
C GLY A 236 -14.12 -11.50 5.56
N GLY A 237 -14.39 -12.64 4.93
CA GLY A 237 -15.74 -13.11 4.63
C GLY A 237 -16.51 -13.55 5.86
N GLY A 238 -17.83 -13.41 5.86
CA GLY A 238 -18.71 -13.90 6.92
C GLY A 238 -18.74 -15.43 6.98
N GLY A 239 -18.87 -15.99 8.17
CA GLY A 239 -19.08 -17.43 8.35
C GLY A 239 -20.50 -17.86 7.92
N ALA A 240 -20.76 -19.16 7.91
CA ALA A 240 -22.11 -19.68 7.69
C ALA A 240 -23.06 -19.23 8.81
N GLY A 241 -24.36 -19.10 8.53
CA GLY A 241 -25.35 -18.65 9.48
C GLY A 241 -25.81 -17.21 9.24
N THR A 242 -25.86 -16.75 7.98
CA THR A 242 -26.26 -15.38 7.57
C THR A 242 -25.36 -14.27 8.15
N SER A 243 -24.07 -14.56 8.28
CA SER A 243 -23.09 -13.62 8.84
C SER A 243 -22.60 -12.63 7.78
N VAL A 244 -22.41 -11.39 8.17
CA VAL A 244 -21.85 -10.35 7.28
C VAL A 244 -20.34 -10.47 7.13
N GLY A 245 -19.81 -10.06 5.99
CA GLY A 245 -18.38 -9.91 5.80
C GLY A 245 -17.82 -8.71 6.56
N GLY A 246 -16.51 -8.71 6.78
CA GLY A 246 -15.78 -7.59 7.36
C GLY A 246 -15.57 -6.48 6.32
N VAL A 247 -15.41 -5.25 6.78
CA VAL A 247 -15.06 -4.10 5.95
C VAL A 247 -13.57 -4.15 5.57
N GLY A 248 -13.20 -3.59 4.43
CA GLY A 248 -11.80 -3.37 4.05
C GLY A 248 -11.15 -2.28 4.91
N ALA A 249 -9.87 -2.01 4.68
CA ALA A 249 -9.15 -0.88 5.25
C ALA A 249 -9.06 0.27 4.22
N PRO A 250 -9.07 1.54 4.66
CA PRO A 250 -8.94 2.68 3.76
C PRO A 250 -7.54 2.77 3.14
N GLY A 251 -7.43 3.49 2.04
CA GLY A 251 -6.17 3.86 1.41
C GLY A 251 -5.37 4.91 2.17
N ALA A 252 -4.22 5.27 1.63
CA ALA A 252 -3.37 6.36 2.12
C ALA A 252 -2.38 6.80 1.04
N ILE A 253 -1.76 7.97 1.27
CA ILE A 253 -0.60 8.44 0.50
C ILE A 253 0.50 8.79 1.50
N TRP A 254 1.74 8.36 1.23
CA TRP A 254 2.95 8.83 1.91
C TRP A 254 3.71 9.74 0.97
N LEU A 255 4.06 10.91 1.45
CA LEU A 255 4.87 11.90 0.76
C LEU A 255 6.23 12.00 1.46
N LEU A 256 7.31 11.87 0.70
CA LEU A 256 8.68 12.12 1.14
C LEU A 256 9.22 13.30 0.35
N TYR A 257 9.70 14.33 1.05
CA TYR A 257 10.25 15.54 0.44
C TYR A 257 11.32 16.16 1.33
N THR A 258 12.19 16.97 0.74
CA THR A 258 13.15 17.79 1.49
C THR A 258 12.58 19.19 1.65
N ALA A 259 12.60 19.71 2.86
CA ALA A 259 12.20 21.07 3.16
C ALA A 259 13.30 21.76 3.96
N THR A 260 13.44 23.08 3.80
CA THR A 260 14.25 23.90 4.73
C THR A 260 13.59 23.88 6.10
N SER A 261 14.36 23.58 7.11
CA SER A 261 13.94 23.58 8.52
C SER A 261 13.64 25.00 9.00
#